data_bc49d50757416598df766335bcbac0b4
#
_entry.id   bc49d50757416598df766335bcbac0b4
#
_cell.length_a   1.000
_cell.length_b   1.000
_cell.length_c   1.000
_cell.angle_alpha   90.00
_cell.angle_beta   90.00
_cell.angle_gamma   90.00
#
_symmetry.space_group_name_H-M   'P 1'
#
loop_
_entity.id
_entity.type
_entity.pdbx_description
1 polymer ?
#
loop_
_entity_poly.entity_id
_entity_poly.type
_entity_poly.pdbx_seq_one_letter_code
_entity_poly.pdbx_strand_id
1 'polypeptide(L)'
;MTLNRRTFLGTAAAASATLAAPMVKAQGTPRVVVIGGGAGGATAARYIAKDSKGEVGVTLIEPTRTYYTCFFSNLYIGGFKEMNDLGHSYGGLASNGVNVVHDWAVGVDRDAKTVALAGGGSVPYDKLILSPGIDFVDGSVPGWSLAAQNAMPHAYKAGSQTELLKAQLESMPQGGTFAMVAPPNPYRCPPGPYERVSMVAHYLKENNPTAKIIVADPKPK
;
A
#
# COMPACT_ATOMS: atom_id res chain seq x y z
N MET A 1 38.53 -62.63 28.04
CA MET A 1 37.07 -62.41 27.92
C MET A 1 36.72 -62.55 26.45
N THR A 2 36.15 -63.68 26.05
CA THR A 2 35.74 -63.95 24.67
C THR A 2 34.31 -63.41 24.47
N LEU A 3 34.14 -62.37 23.66
CA LEU A 3 32.84 -61.85 23.27
C LEU A 3 32.12 -62.91 22.39
N ASN A 4 31.04 -63.40 22.87
CA ASN A 4 30.22 -64.36 22.13
C ASN A 4 29.17 -63.64 21.28
N ARG A 5 28.72 -64.29 20.17
CA ARG A 5 27.79 -63.73 19.16
C ARG A 5 26.46 -63.24 19.76
N ARG A 6 25.99 -63.80 20.86
CA ARG A 6 24.75 -63.34 21.52
C ARG A 6 24.91 -62.02 22.24
N THR A 7 26.05 -61.72 22.80
CA THR A 7 26.37 -60.44 23.46
C THR A 7 26.50 -59.31 22.44
N PHE A 8 27.07 -59.63 21.26
CA PHE A 8 27.22 -58.64 20.17
C PHE A 8 25.89 -58.24 19.55
N LEU A 9 24.93 -59.19 19.36
CA LEU A 9 23.61 -58.92 18.82
C LEU A 9 22.73 -58.17 19.81
N GLY A 10 22.88 -58.38 21.11
CA GLY A 10 22.15 -57.63 22.16
C GLY A 10 22.58 -56.17 22.25
N THR A 11 23.85 -55.87 22.08
CA THR A 11 24.36 -54.48 22.08
C THR A 11 24.05 -53.72 20.79
N ALA A 12 23.95 -54.40 19.65
CA ALA A 12 23.55 -53.79 18.37
C ALA A 12 22.04 -53.41 18.35
N ALA A 13 21.19 -54.21 19.01
CA ALA A 13 19.75 -53.91 19.12
C ALA A 13 19.44 -52.73 20.06
N ALA A 14 20.25 -52.50 21.12
CA ALA A 14 20.09 -51.38 22.03
C ALA A 14 20.60 -50.06 21.43
N ALA A 15 21.60 -50.11 20.50
CA ALA A 15 22.07 -48.90 19.82
C ALA A 15 21.13 -48.39 18.72
N SER A 16 20.24 -49.24 18.18
CA SER A 16 19.29 -48.83 17.14
C SER A 16 18.02 -48.17 17.70
N ALA A 17 17.73 -48.31 19.01
CA ALA A 17 16.53 -47.71 19.63
C ALA A 17 16.73 -46.24 20.03
N THR A 18 17.98 -45.72 20.04
CA THR A 18 18.27 -44.32 20.41
C THR A 18 18.36 -43.36 19.24
N LEU A 19 18.17 -43.83 18.01
CA LEU A 19 18.25 -42.98 16.80
C LEU A 19 16.87 -42.43 16.31
N ALA A 20 15.80 -42.77 17.00
CA ALA A 20 14.46 -42.19 16.72
C ALA A 20 14.13 -41.05 17.67
N ALA A 21 15.08 -40.13 17.91
CA ALA A 21 14.69 -38.82 18.41
C ALA A 21 13.86 -38.17 17.33
N PRO A 22 12.63 -37.67 17.63
CA PRO A 22 11.89 -36.91 16.65
C PRO A 22 12.80 -35.76 16.20
N MET A 23 13.10 -35.72 14.90
CA MET A 23 13.73 -34.55 14.32
C MET A 23 12.72 -33.41 14.51
N VAL A 24 12.87 -32.63 15.55
CA VAL A 24 12.25 -31.33 15.66
C VAL A 24 12.85 -30.54 14.48
N LYS A 25 12.11 -30.47 13.38
CA LYS A 25 12.41 -29.47 12.35
C LYS A 25 12.43 -28.15 13.11
N ALA A 26 13.61 -27.57 13.27
CA ALA A 26 13.71 -26.18 13.66
C ALA A 26 12.93 -25.41 12.59
N GLN A 27 11.66 -25.10 12.86
CA GLN A 27 10.90 -24.21 12.02
C GLN A 27 11.60 -22.86 12.13
N GLY A 28 12.21 -22.42 11.04
CA GLY A 28 12.75 -21.07 10.98
C GLY A 28 11.66 -20.07 11.31
N THR A 29 12.03 -18.88 11.74
CA THR A 29 11.08 -17.79 12.04
C THR A 29 10.04 -17.67 10.93
N PRO A 30 8.73 -17.77 11.23
CA PRO A 30 7.68 -17.64 10.25
C PRO A 30 7.78 -16.30 9.51
N ARG A 31 7.57 -16.32 8.21
CA ARG A 31 7.75 -15.14 7.34
C ARG A 31 6.41 -14.66 6.81
N VAL A 32 6.08 -13.42 7.09
CA VAL A 32 4.93 -12.72 6.51
C VAL A 32 5.44 -11.70 5.50
N VAL A 33 4.97 -11.81 4.27
CA VAL A 33 5.21 -10.79 3.24
C VAL A 33 3.93 -9.99 3.04
N VAL A 34 4.06 -8.66 3.02
CA VAL A 34 2.98 -7.72 2.74
C VAL A 34 3.32 -6.99 1.44
N ILE A 35 2.45 -7.06 0.44
CA ILE A 35 2.59 -6.33 -0.82
C ILE A 35 1.72 -5.07 -0.75
N GLY A 36 2.37 -3.91 -0.86
CA GLY A 36 1.76 -2.59 -0.82
C GLY A 36 1.86 -1.91 0.54
N GLY A 37 2.46 -0.72 0.57
CA GLY A 37 2.76 0.08 1.76
C GLY A 37 1.77 1.20 2.05
N GLY A 38 0.57 1.17 1.44
CA GLY A 38 -0.50 2.10 1.78
C GLY A 38 -1.09 1.86 3.17
N ALA A 39 -2.19 2.54 3.50
CA ALA A 39 -2.80 2.50 4.82
C ALA A 39 -3.06 1.08 5.34
N GLY A 40 -3.56 0.18 4.48
CA GLY A 40 -3.85 -1.21 4.86
C GLY A 40 -2.59 -2.02 5.11
N GLY A 41 -1.67 -2.06 4.12
CA GLY A 41 -0.48 -2.91 4.20
C GLY A 41 0.54 -2.43 5.23
N ALA A 42 0.81 -1.12 5.31
CA ALA A 42 1.69 -0.56 6.34
C ALA A 42 1.16 -0.83 7.75
N THR A 43 -0.16 -0.70 7.95
CA THR A 43 -0.81 -1.02 9.22
C THR A 43 -0.67 -2.51 9.55
N ALA A 44 -0.97 -3.39 8.60
CA ALA A 44 -0.83 -4.83 8.80
C ALA A 44 0.62 -5.21 9.16
N ALA A 45 1.60 -4.72 8.39
CA ALA A 45 3.01 -4.98 8.64
C ALA A 45 3.44 -4.53 10.05
N ARG A 46 3.03 -3.28 10.44
CA ARG A 46 3.35 -2.73 11.75
C ARG A 46 2.80 -3.58 12.90
N TYR A 47 1.52 -3.94 12.83
CA TYR A 47 0.88 -4.65 13.93
C TYR A 47 1.37 -6.10 14.03
N ILE A 48 1.62 -6.78 12.91
CA ILE A 48 2.20 -8.12 12.94
C ILE A 48 3.60 -8.09 13.56
N ALA A 49 4.46 -7.16 13.16
CA ALA A 49 5.80 -7.03 13.74
C ALA A 49 5.73 -6.71 15.25
N LYS A 50 4.85 -5.76 15.64
CA LYS A 50 4.67 -5.36 17.04
C LYS A 50 4.14 -6.50 17.91
N ASP A 51 3.07 -7.14 17.49
CA ASP A 51 2.32 -8.08 18.33
C ASP A 51 2.99 -9.46 18.39
N SER A 52 3.76 -9.83 17.34
CA SER A 52 4.59 -11.03 17.35
C SER A 52 5.86 -10.90 18.21
N LYS A 53 6.21 -9.70 18.68
CA LYS A 53 7.41 -9.46 19.50
C LYS A 53 8.70 -10.03 18.92
N GLY A 54 8.80 -10.07 17.58
CA GLY A 54 9.94 -10.60 16.84
C GLY A 54 9.88 -12.10 16.53
N GLU A 55 8.81 -12.80 16.92
CA GLU A 55 8.62 -14.21 16.58
C GLU A 55 8.22 -14.44 15.11
N VAL A 56 7.84 -13.37 14.40
CA VAL A 56 7.48 -13.39 12.98
C VAL A 56 8.35 -12.39 12.22
N GLY A 57 9.04 -12.85 11.18
CA GLY A 57 9.75 -11.98 10.24
C GLY A 57 8.75 -11.32 9.29
N VAL A 58 8.68 -9.98 9.28
CA VAL A 58 7.76 -9.22 8.42
C VAL A 58 8.54 -8.48 7.34
N THR A 59 8.19 -8.71 6.08
CA THR A 59 8.73 -7.96 4.93
C THR A 59 7.61 -7.21 4.24
N LEU A 60 7.79 -5.90 4.06
CA LEU A 60 6.90 -5.04 3.28
C LEU A 60 7.56 -4.76 1.92
N ILE A 61 6.87 -5.09 0.83
CA ILE A 61 7.29 -4.75 -0.54
C ILE A 61 6.47 -3.55 -1.00
N GLU A 62 7.15 -2.43 -1.23
CA GLU A 62 6.54 -1.16 -1.63
C GLU A 62 7.50 -0.36 -2.51
N PRO A 63 7.14 -0.06 -3.77
CA PRO A 63 8.07 0.61 -4.68
C PRO A 63 8.38 2.05 -4.31
N THR A 64 7.43 2.77 -3.68
CA THR A 64 7.63 4.18 -3.32
C THR A 64 8.37 4.33 -2.00
N ARG A 65 9.10 5.43 -1.85
CA ARG A 65 9.79 5.75 -0.58
C ARG A 65 8.96 6.62 0.34
N THR A 66 7.93 7.25 -0.21
CA THR A 66 7.00 8.11 0.53
C THR A 66 5.58 7.75 0.14
N TYR A 67 4.78 7.45 1.13
CA TYR A 67 3.34 7.30 0.99
C TYR A 67 2.67 8.64 1.24
N TYR A 68 1.90 9.14 0.27
CA TYR A 68 1.04 10.30 0.46
C TYR A 68 -0.36 9.85 0.80
N THR A 69 -0.84 10.26 1.99
CA THR A 69 -2.18 9.87 2.42
C THR A 69 -3.28 10.66 1.68
N CYS A 70 -4.23 9.95 1.10
CA CYS A 70 -5.38 10.60 0.47
C CYS A 70 -6.38 11.19 1.48
N PHE A 71 -6.36 10.77 2.73
CA PHE A 71 -7.33 11.16 3.76
C PHE A 71 -7.35 12.66 4.05
N PHE A 72 -6.22 13.35 3.86
CA PHE A 72 -6.07 14.77 4.11
C PHE A 72 -5.82 15.59 2.83
N SER A 73 -5.88 14.98 1.65
CA SER A 73 -5.60 15.65 0.38
C SER A 73 -6.55 16.82 0.11
N ASN A 74 -7.81 16.73 0.52
CA ASN A 74 -8.76 17.82 0.39
C ASN A 74 -8.40 19.02 1.29
N LEU A 75 -7.80 18.78 2.46
CA LEU A 75 -7.30 19.85 3.33
C LEU A 75 -6.11 20.60 2.71
N TYR A 76 -5.24 19.90 1.98
CA TYR A 76 -4.18 20.54 1.20
C TYR A 76 -4.76 21.43 0.08
N ILE A 77 -5.76 20.93 -0.66
CA ILE A 77 -6.43 21.72 -1.71
C ILE A 77 -7.08 22.97 -1.12
N GLY A 78 -7.72 22.85 0.05
CA GLY A 78 -8.35 23.95 0.77
C GLY A 78 -7.39 24.94 1.43
N GLY A 79 -6.08 24.65 1.47
CA GLY A 79 -5.07 25.53 2.09
C GLY A 79 -4.88 25.33 3.60
N PHE A 80 -5.41 24.24 4.18
CA PHE A 80 -5.27 23.94 5.62
C PHE A 80 -4.05 23.09 5.96
N LYS A 81 -3.42 22.48 4.97
CA LYS A 81 -2.23 21.63 5.12
C LYS A 81 -1.26 21.82 3.99
N GLU A 82 0.01 21.55 4.27
CA GLU A 82 1.06 21.47 3.26
C GLU A 82 1.20 20.02 2.72
N MET A 83 1.76 19.83 1.52
CA MET A 83 1.96 18.50 0.94
C MET A 83 2.85 17.61 1.81
N ASN A 84 3.85 18.21 2.49
CA ASN A 84 4.72 17.47 3.40
C ASN A 84 3.97 16.86 4.62
N ASP A 85 2.85 17.45 5.03
CA ASP A 85 2.02 16.91 6.12
C ASP A 85 1.32 15.61 5.71
N LEU A 86 1.18 15.38 4.41
CA LEU A 86 0.55 14.19 3.86
C LEU A 86 1.54 13.06 3.58
N GLY A 87 2.83 13.38 3.55
CA GLY A 87 3.91 12.45 3.20
C GLY A 87 4.42 11.66 4.41
N HIS A 88 4.48 10.34 4.30
CA HIS A 88 4.97 9.45 5.35
C HIS A 88 6.03 8.50 4.79
N SER A 89 7.22 8.51 5.38
CA SER A 89 8.27 7.55 5.04
C SER A 89 8.04 6.20 5.74
N TYR A 90 8.72 5.18 5.26
CA TYR A 90 8.69 3.83 5.86
C TYR A 90 9.74 3.63 6.95
N GLY A 91 10.53 4.65 7.30
CA GLY A 91 11.55 4.57 8.35
C GLY A 91 11.00 4.15 9.70
N GLY A 92 9.79 4.61 10.05
CA GLY A 92 9.10 4.19 11.27
C GLY A 92 8.73 2.70 11.31
N LEU A 93 8.46 2.09 10.16
CA LEU A 93 8.24 0.64 10.07
C LEU A 93 9.56 -0.11 10.20
N ALA A 94 10.60 0.34 9.50
CA ALA A 94 11.92 -0.29 9.53
C ALA A 94 12.50 -0.29 10.97
N SER A 95 12.41 0.83 11.69
CA SER A 95 12.86 0.91 13.09
C SER A 95 12.03 0.07 14.07
N ASN A 96 10.85 -0.41 13.65
CA ASN A 96 10.00 -1.32 14.43
C ASN A 96 10.05 -2.78 13.92
N GLY A 97 11.13 -3.18 13.25
CA GLY A 97 11.40 -4.57 12.88
C GLY A 97 10.76 -5.05 11.57
N VAL A 98 10.21 -4.15 10.75
CA VAL A 98 9.72 -4.49 9.42
C VAL A 98 10.86 -4.33 8.40
N ASN A 99 11.17 -5.40 7.66
CA ASN A 99 12.08 -5.32 6.51
C ASN A 99 11.35 -4.66 5.35
N VAL A 100 11.76 -3.44 4.97
CA VAL A 100 11.13 -2.69 3.86
C VAL A 100 11.94 -2.88 2.59
N VAL A 101 11.32 -3.44 1.56
CA VAL A 101 11.88 -3.66 0.23
C VAL A 101 11.25 -2.67 -0.74
N HIS A 102 12.03 -1.69 -1.20
CA HIS A 102 11.57 -0.71 -2.17
C HIS A 102 11.71 -1.24 -3.60
N ASP A 103 10.72 -2.08 -3.99
CA ASP A 103 10.65 -2.68 -5.31
C ASP A 103 9.19 -3.02 -5.67
N TRP A 104 8.94 -3.29 -6.95
CA TRP A 104 7.66 -3.78 -7.42
C TRP A 104 7.56 -5.30 -7.25
N ALA A 105 6.46 -5.77 -6.67
CA ALA A 105 6.07 -7.16 -6.75
C ALA A 105 5.45 -7.42 -8.13
N VAL A 106 6.10 -8.23 -8.95
CA VAL A 106 5.69 -8.50 -10.35
C VAL A 106 5.09 -9.88 -10.54
N GLY A 107 5.19 -10.76 -9.56
CA GLY A 107 4.60 -12.10 -9.61
C GLY A 107 4.55 -12.76 -8.25
N VAL A 108 3.64 -13.72 -8.11
CA VAL A 108 3.51 -14.56 -6.91
C VAL A 108 3.48 -16.02 -7.35
N ASP A 109 4.47 -16.78 -6.93
CA ASP A 109 4.48 -18.24 -7.02
C ASP A 109 3.87 -18.79 -5.72
N ARG A 110 2.69 -19.41 -5.84
CA ARG A 110 1.92 -19.93 -4.70
C ARG A 110 2.43 -21.28 -4.22
N ASP A 111 3.03 -22.06 -5.11
CA ASP A 111 3.54 -23.40 -4.80
C ASP A 111 4.93 -23.29 -4.16
N ALA A 112 5.83 -22.49 -4.75
CA ALA A 112 7.13 -22.18 -4.17
C ALA A 112 7.05 -21.18 -3.00
N LYS A 113 5.90 -20.51 -2.81
CA LYS A 113 5.67 -19.44 -1.81
C LYS A 113 6.71 -18.34 -1.90
N THR A 114 6.84 -17.75 -3.07
CA THR A 114 7.76 -16.63 -3.33
C THR A 114 7.06 -15.49 -4.05
N VAL A 115 7.55 -14.27 -3.81
CA VAL A 115 7.13 -13.05 -4.53
C VAL A 115 8.30 -12.60 -5.40
N ALA A 116 8.12 -12.55 -6.71
CA ALA A 116 9.13 -12.06 -7.65
C ALA A 116 9.17 -10.53 -7.63
N LEU A 117 10.38 -9.96 -7.69
CA LEU A 117 10.66 -8.53 -7.70
C LEU A 117 11.06 -8.05 -9.10
N ALA A 118 10.66 -6.83 -9.47
CA ALA A 118 11.02 -6.22 -10.75
C ALA A 118 12.54 -6.00 -10.90
N GLY A 119 13.22 -5.63 -9.81
CA GLY A 119 14.67 -5.48 -9.77
C GLY A 119 15.45 -6.81 -9.78
N GLY A 120 14.76 -7.93 -9.83
CA GLY A 120 15.32 -9.29 -9.81
C GLY A 120 15.29 -9.94 -8.43
N GLY A 121 15.37 -11.27 -8.45
CA GLY A 121 15.25 -12.06 -7.23
C GLY A 121 13.81 -12.27 -6.76
N SER A 122 13.69 -12.88 -5.59
CA SER A 122 12.39 -13.18 -4.99
C SER A 122 12.44 -13.13 -3.47
N VAL A 123 11.29 -12.87 -2.85
CA VAL A 123 11.10 -12.84 -1.39
C VAL A 123 10.26 -14.06 -0.98
N PRO A 124 10.79 -14.99 -0.19
CA PRO A 124 10.04 -16.15 0.27
C PRO A 124 9.09 -15.78 1.41
N TYR A 125 7.92 -16.44 1.45
CA TYR A 125 6.91 -16.22 2.49
C TYR A 125 6.29 -17.54 2.98
N ASP A 126 5.75 -17.50 4.21
CA ASP A 126 4.89 -18.55 4.75
C ASP A 126 3.41 -18.09 4.71
N LYS A 127 3.20 -16.77 4.89
CA LYS A 127 1.91 -16.09 4.69
C LYS A 127 2.11 -14.82 3.86
N LEU A 128 1.13 -14.53 3.01
CA LEU A 128 1.13 -13.37 2.11
C LEU A 128 -0.10 -12.52 2.35
N ILE A 129 0.11 -11.20 2.47
CA ILE A 129 -0.95 -10.20 2.54
C ILE A 129 -0.87 -9.33 1.28
N LEU A 130 -1.99 -9.23 0.56
CA LEU A 130 -2.10 -8.40 -0.63
C LEU A 130 -2.85 -7.12 -0.29
N SER A 131 -2.16 -5.99 -0.39
CA SER A 131 -2.69 -4.64 -0.16
C SER A 131 -2.26 -3.66 -1.26
N PRO A 132 -2.47 -4.00 -2.56
CA PRO A 132 -1.90 -3.23 -3.68
C PRO A 132 -2.53 -1.84 -3.84
N GLY A 133 -3.60 -1.54 -3.10
CA GLY A 133 -4.33 -0.28 -3.21
C GLY A 133 -5.33 -0.28 -4.37
N ILE A 134 -5.55 0.93 -4.91
CA ILE A 134 -6.51 1.16 -6.00
C ILE A 134 -5.79 1.60 -7.27
N ASP A 135 -6.45 1.37 -8.39
CA ASP A 135 -6.09 1.97 -9.67
C ASP A 135 -7.33 2.43 -10.43
N PHE A 136 -7.14 3.04 -11.59
CA PHE A 136 -8.20 3.55 -12.44
C PHE A 136 -8.58 2.51 -13.49
N VAL A 137 -9.87 2.45 -13.79
CA VAL A 137 -10.37 1.80 -15.00
C VAL A 137 -10.34 2.85 -16.10
N ASP A 138 -9.33 2.79 -16.96
CA ASP A 138 -9.15 3.76 -18.04
C ASP A 138 -10.37 3.78 -18.97
N GLY A 139 -10.77 4.98 -19.40
CA GLY A 139 -11.97 5.16 -20.22
C GLY A 139 -13.31 4.97 -19.49
N SER A 140 -13.32 4.77 -18.16
CA SER A 140 -14.57 4.63 -17.39
C SER A 140 -15.41 5.91 -17.32
N VAL A 141 -14.81 7.07 -17.53
CA VAL A 141 -15.48 8.36 -17.67
C VAL A 141 -15.27 8.83 -19.13
N PRO A 142 -16.33 8.98 -19.94
CA PRO A 142 -16.19 9.43 -21.32
C PRO A 142 -15.42 10.76 -21.42
N GLY A 143 -14.40 10.79 -22.29
CA GLY A 143 -13.55 11.96 -22.49
C GLY A 143 -12.39 12.10 -21.49
N TRP A 144 -12.32 11.26 -20.46
CA TRP A 144 -11.17 11.19 -19.55
C TRP A 144 -10.38 9.90 -19.74
N SER A 145 -9.07 10.00 -19.65
CA SER A 145 -8.14 8.87 -19.69
C SER A 145 -6.93 9.15 -18.79
N LEU A 146 -6.13 8.13 -18.50
CA LEU A 146 -4.88 8.31 -17.78
C LEU A 146 -3.90 9.25 -18.52
N ALA A 147 -3.96 9.29 -19.86
CA ALA A 147 -3.17 10.25 -20.63
C ALA A 147 -3.64 11.71 -20.44
N ALA A 148 -4.93 11.92 -20.16
CA ALA A 148 -5.50 13.25 -19.95
C ALA A 148 -5.28 13.81 -18.52
N GLN A 149 -4.76 13.03 -17.58
CA GLN A 149 -4.62 13.41 -16.17
C GLN A 149 -3.77 14.66 -15.93
N ASN A 150 -2.86 15.00 -16.85
CA ASN A 150 -2.05 16.21 -16.74
C ASN A 150 -2.84 17.49 -17.06
N ALA A 151 -3.91 17.40 -17.83
CA ALA A 151 -4.83 18.51 -18.10
C ALA A 151 -6.02 18.49 -17.12
N MET A 152 -6.51 17.28 -16.78
CA MET A 152 -7.68 17.05 -15.93
C MET A 152 -7.30 16.12 -14.77
N PRO A 153 -6.64 16.63 -13.72
CA PRO A 153 -6.14 15.84 -12.61
C PRO A 153 -7.27 15.17 -11.82
N HIS A 154 -7.05 13.94 -11.43
CA HIS A 154 -8.05 13.15 -10.71
C HIS A 154 -8.03 13.36 -9.19
N ALA A 155 -6.87 13.58 -8.58
CA ALA A 155 -6.63 13.70 -7.14
C ALA A 155 -7.22 12.58 -6.24
N TYR A 156 -7.47 11.38 -6.80
CA TYR A 156 -7.86 10.18 -6.03
C TYR A 156 -6.66 9.48 -5.39
N LYS A 157 -5.50 9.53 -6.06
CA LYS A 157 -4.21 9.14 -5.49
C LYS A 157 -3.50 10.42 -5.09
N ALA A 158 -3.24 10.58 -3.80
CA ALA A 158 -2.54 11.76 -3.30
C ALA A 158 -1.08 11.79 -3.79
N GLY A 159 -0.53 13.00 -3.93
CA GLY A 159 0.79 13.26 -4.48
C GLY A 159 0.72 14.22 -5.66
N SER A 160 1.48 13.97 -6.72
CA SER A 160 1.66 14.88 -7.86
C SER A 160 0.36 15.36 -8.51
N GLN A 161 -0.67 14.50 -8.58
CA GLN A 161 -1.97 14.90 -9.11
C GLN A 161 -2.72 15.88 -8.19
N THR A 162 -2.53 15.77 -6.88
CA THR A 162 -3.09 16.70 -5.91
C THR A 162 -2.38 18.06 -5.98
N GLU A 163 -1.06 18.05 -6.15
CA GLU A 163 -0.25 19.25 -6.36
C GLU A 163 -0.64 19.94 -7.66
N LEU A 164 -0.79 19.19 -8.74
CA LEU A 164 -1.22 19.73 -10.04
C LEU A 164 -2.60 20.39 -9.95
N LEU A 165 -3.57 19.73 -9.28
CA LEU A 165 -4.88 20.31 -9.08
C LEU A 165 -4.82 21.61 -8.28
N LYS A 166 -4.02 21.65 -7.21
CA LYS A 166 -3.83 22.86 -6.41
C LYS A 166 -3.20 23.98 -7.24
N ALA A 167 -2.15 23.70 -8.00
CA ALA A 167 -1.51 24.66 -8.88
C ALA A 167 -2.45 25.22 -9.96
N GLN A 168 -3.29 24.38 -10.55
CA GLN A 168 -4.31 24.82 -11.50
C GLN A 168 -5.37 25.72 -10.84
N LEU A 169 -5.78 25.38 -9.61
CA LEU A 169 -6.72 26.21 -8.84
C LEU A 169 -6.11 27.59 -8.52
N GLU A 170 -4.84 27.62 -8.12
CA GLU A 170 -4.12 28.87 -7.77
C GLU A 170 -3.86 29.75 -8.99
N SER A 171 -3.59 29.15 -10.15
CA SER A 171 -3.36 29.86 -11.41
C SER A 171 -4.62 30.27 -12.15
N MET A 172 -5.79 29.93 -11.64
CA MET A 172 -7.07 30.24 -12.30
C MET A 172 -7.30 31.76 -12.35
N PRO A 173 -7.61 32.34 -13.53
CA PRO A 173 -7.87 33.77 -13.64
C PRO A 173 -9.08 34.21 -12.78
N GLN A 174 -9.08 35.47 -12.37
CA GLN A 174 -10.21 36.04 -11.60
C GLN A 174 -11.53 35.86 -12.37
N GLY A 175 -12.56 35.37 -11.68
CA GLY A 175 -13.84 35.02 -12.29
C GLY A 175 -13.85 33.73 -13.12
N GLY A 176 -12.74 32.98 -13.13
CA GLY A 176 -12.62 31.70 -13.82
C GLY A 176 -13.61 30.65 -13.32
N THR A 177 -13.72 29.54 -14.03
CA THR A 177 -14.64 28.45 -13.68
C THR A 177 -13.87 27.19 -13.32
N PHE A 178 -14.07 26.69 -12.10
CA PHE A 178 -13.64 25.36 -11.70
C PHE A 178 -14.73 24.35 -12.10
N ALA A 179 -14.39 23.42 -12.98
CA ALA A 179 -15.29 22.37 -13.42
C ALA A 179 -14.84 21.01 -12.83
N MET A 180 -15.78 20.27 -12.27
CA MET A 180 -15.54 18.92 -11.77
C MET A 180 -16.56 17.96 -12.36
N VAL A 181 -16.09 16.80 -12.81
CA VAL A 181 -16.92 15.67 -13.26
C VAL A 181 -16.80 14.56 -12.24
N ALA A 182 -17.93 14.17 -11.62
CA ALA A 182 -17.97 12.99 -10.76
C ALA A 182 -18.11 11.70 -11.60
N PRO A 183 -17.47 10.58 -11.21
CA PRO A 183 -17.66 9.32 -11.92
C PRO A 183 -19.06 8.74 -11.66
N PRO A 184 -19.55 7.86 -12.55
CA PRO A 184 -20.81 7.13 -12.31
C PRO A 184 -20.64 6.11 -11.18
N ASN A 185 -21.74 5.79 -10.49
CA ASN A 185 -21.74 4.75 -9.47
C ASN A 185 -21.58 3.34 -10.11
N PRO A 186 -20.91 2.39 -9.39
CA PRO A 186 -20.23 2.54 -8.11
C PRO A 186 -18.79 3.08 -8.27
N TYR A 187 -18.38 3.96 -7.37
CA TYR A 187 -17.00 4.44 -7.33
C TYR A 187 -16.49 4.58 -5.89
N ARG A 188 -15.16 4.67 -5.76
CA ARG A 188 -14.53 4.76 -4.43
C ARG A 188 -14.77 6.12 -3.81
N CYS A 189 -15.09 6.13 -2.50
CA CYS A 189 -15.30 7.32 -1.71
C CYS A 189 -16.43 8.22 -2.25
N PRO A 190 -17.70 7.80 -2.18
CA PRO A 190 -18.82 8.57 -2.68
C PRO A 190 -18.91 10.03 -2.18
N PRO A 191 -18.56 10.36 -0.91
CA PRO A 191 -18.54 11.74 -0.44
C PRO A 191 -17.32 12.55 -0.94
N GLY A 192 -16.27 11.91 -1.45
CA GLY A 192 -15.01 12.56 -1.81
C GLY A 192 -15.13 13.73 -2.79
N PRO A 193 -15.88 13.64 -3.90
CA PRO A 193 -16.10 14.76 -4.81
C PRO A 193 -16.73 15.96 -4.14
N TYR A 194 -17.72 15.77 -3.28
CA TYR A 194 -18.45 16.86 -2.61
C TYR A 194 -17.59 17.54 -1.54
N GLU A 195 -16.82 16.76 -0.79
CA GLU A 195 -15.84 17.30 0.14
C GLU A 195 -14.79 18.15 -0.60
N ARG A 196 -14.31 17.67 -1.74
CA ARG A 196 -13.37 18.42 -2.57
C ARG A 196 -13.96 19.74 -3.06
N VAL A 197 -15.18 19.73 -3.57
CA VAL A 197 -15.87 20.94 -3.99
C VAL A 197 -16.02 21.93 -2.84
N SER A 198 -16.34 21.44 -1.64
CA SER A 198 -16.45 22.29 -0.45
C SER A 198 -15.11 22.94 -0.10
N MET A 199 -13.99 22.21 -0.20
CA MET A 199 -12.65 22.74 0.03
C MET A 199 -12.22 23.74 -1.06
N VAL A 200 -12.54 23.44 -2.32
CA VAL A 200 -12.33 24.39 -3.44
C VAL A 200 -13.17 25.65 -3.25
N ALA A 201 -14.43 25.53 -2.86
CA ALA A 201 -15.29 26.69 -2.59
C ALA A 201 -14.73 27.55 -1.45
N HIS A 202 -14.25 26.92 -0.37
CA HIS A 202 -13.58 27.63 0.71
C HIS A 202 -12.37 28.42 0.21
N TYR A 203 -11.47 27.76 -0.54
CA TYR A 203 -10.28 28.41 -1.11
C TYR A 203 -10.65 29.58 -2.02
N LEU A 204 -11.61 29.38 -2.93
CA LEU A 204 -12.02 30.40 -3.90
C LEU A 204 -12.71 31.58 -3.23
N LYS A 205 -13.46 31.37 -2.15
CA LYS A 205 -14.08 32.47 -1.40
C LYS A 205 -13.05 33.50 -0.92
N GLU A 206 -11.88 33.04 -0.51
CA GLU A 206 -10.80 33.89 -0.01
C GLU A 206 -9.93 34.46 -1.14
N ASN A 207 -9.65 33.67 -2.20
CA ASN A 207 -8.62 33.99 -3.19
C ASN A 207 -9.18 34.40 -4.55
N ASN A 208 -10.41 34.01 -4.92
CA ASN A 208 -11.07 34.32 -6.20
C ASN A 208 -12.59 34.34 -6.03
N PRO A 209 -13.13 35.35 -5.30
CA PRO A 209 -14.54 35.37 -4.89
C PRO A 209 -15.54 35.48 -6.04
N THR A 210 -15.10 35.85 -7.24
CA THR A 210 -15.92 35.93 -8.45
C THR A 210 -15.91 34.65 -9.28
N ALA A 211 -15.09 33.66 -8.89
CA ALA A 211 -15.00 32.38 -9.56
C ALA A 211 -16.32 31.59 -9.47
N LYS A 212 -16.50 30.70 -10.43
CA LYS A 212 -17.66 29.80 -10.50
C LYS A 212 -17.21 28.36 -10.29
N ILE A 213 -18.10 27.54 -9.73
CA ILE A 213 -17.93 26.10 -9.60
C ILE A 213 -19.06 25.41 -10.33
N ILE A 214 -18.71 24.49 -11.23
CA ILE A 214 -19.64 23.62 -11.93
C ILE A 214 -19.31 22.17 -11.58
N VAL A 215 -20.31 21.43 -11.11
CA VAL A 215 -20.18 19.99 -10.83
C VAL A 215 -21.13 19.24 -11.75
N ALA A 216 -20.56 18.42 -12.63
CA ALA A 216 -21.31 17.47 -13.44
C ALA A 216 -21.36 16.12 -12.69
N ASP A 217 -22.53 15.72 -12.26
CA ASP A 217 -22.76 14.50 -11.49
C ASP A 217 -23.76 13.61 -12.24
N PRO A 218 -23.38 12.39 -12.65
CA PRO A 218 -24.23 11.48 -13.41
C PRO A 218 -25.27 10.75 -12.54
N LYS A 219 -25.29 10.98 -11.23
CA LYS A 219 -26.25 10.31 -10.35
C LYS A 219 -27.68 10.85 -10.57
N PRO A 220 -28.69 9.99 -10.54
CA PRO A 220 -30.08 10.45 -10.57
C PRO A 220 -30.37 11.31 -9.33
N LYS A 221 -31.24 12.31 -9.53
CA LYS A 221 -31.71 13.17 -8.46
C LYS A 221 -32.66 12.42 -7.53
#